data_edac767cce3fb3ee3959eb662c9d1d43
#
_entry.id   edac767cce3fb3ee3959eb662c9d1d43
#
_cell.length_a   1.000
_cell.length_b   1.000
_cell.length_c   1.000
_cell.angle_alpha   90.00
_cell.angle_beta   90.00
_cell.angle_gamma   90.00
#
_symmetry.space_group_name_H-M   'P 1'
#
loop_
_entity.id
_entity.type
_entity.pdbx_description
1 polymer ?
#
loop_
_entity_poly.entity_id
_entity_poly.type
_entity_poly.pdbx_seq_one_letter_code
_entity_poly.pdbx_strand_id
1 'polypeptide(L)'
;KPFLEAAKRKSISSDRIEKVAVCFGGSDIHDITGYFVNQVLRLCTVNSITAVVGDAYTPHSSCVQDSRLVYRSRLTAQEMADLFCDSDLVICSASSVCIEALACGAKVAAGWYVDNQKEFYDLLISNGWIIGLGNVRQPSVDLCNVSFLRLSNTSVNNCVQRRYISFFRNLADNCYLREVRSMDRDLLYKWVNDPIVRQSAFNTDEINYEEHCNWFTRCLQREDVKIYILIENGMPVGQVR
;
A
#
# COMPACT_ATOMS: atom_id res chain seq x y z
N LYS A 1 -4.68 8.05 -10.13
CA LYS A 1 -5.34 9.04 -11.02
C LYS A 1 -6.62 8.49 -11.64
N PRO A 2 -6.67 7.32 -12.33
CA PRO A 2 -7.88 6.83 -12.98
C PRO A 2 -9.06 6.65 -12.01
N PHE A 3 -8.84 6.12 -10.80
CA PHE A 3 -9.88 5.89 -9.80
C PHE A 3 -10.58 7.18 -9.33
N LEU A 4 -9.84 8.26 -9.11
CA LEU A 4 -10.40 9.56 -8.74
C LEU A 4 -11.13 10.26 -9.90
N GLU A 5 -10.72 10.01 -11.11
CA GLU A 5 -11.44 10.49 -12.31
C GLU A 5 -12.73 9.71 -12.53
N ALA A 6 -12.72 8.40 -12.29
CA ALA A 6 -13.90 7.56 -12.34
C ALA A 6 -14.95 7.97 -11.30
N ALA A 7 -14.53 8.32 -10.08
CA ALA A 7 -15.43 8.78 -9.01
C ALA A 7 -16.31 9.98 -9.42
N LYS A 8 -15.82 10.86 -10.29
CA LYS A 8 -16.61 12.00 -10.79
C LYS A 8 -17.80 11.59 -11.67
N ARG A 9 -17.77 10.37 -12.19
CA ARG A 9 -18.81 9.80 -13.05
C ARG A 9 -19.84 8.98 -12.29
N LYS A 10 -19.56 8.64 -11.01
CA LYS A 10 -20.45 7.83 -10.20
C LYS A 10 -21.74 8.60 -9.92
N SER A 11 -22.85 8.04 -10.33
CA SER A 11 -24.17 8.50 -9.92
C SER A 11 -24.38 8.22 -8.42
N ILE A 12 -25.31 8.95 -7.79
CA ILE A 12 -25.64 8.79 -6.37
C ILE A 12 -25.86 7.31 -6.06
N SER A 13 -25.12 6.81 -5.06
CA SER A 13 -25.18 5.41 -4.63
C SER A 13 -26.63 5.03 -4.29
N SER A 14 -27.16 4.04 -4.97
CA SER A 14 -28.41 3.36 -4.59
C SER A 14 -28.22 2.72 -3.20
N ASP A 15 -29.29 2.74 -2.38
CA ASP A 15 -29.30 1.97 -1.12
C ASP A 15 -29.35 0.46 -1.36
N ARG A 16 -29.62 0.04 -2.60
CA ARG A 16 -29.64 -1.37 -2.99
C ARG A 16 -28.27 -1.80 -3.50
N ILE A 17 -27.86 -2.99 -3.13
CA ILE A 17 -26.67 -3.66 -3.67
C ILE A 17 -27.14 -4.59 -4.80
N GLU A 18 -26.85 -4.19 -6.03
CA GLU A 18 -27.22 -4.93 -7.23
C GLU A 18 -25.98 -5.43 -8.00
N LYS A 19 -24.90 -4.63 -8.01
CA LYS A 19 -23.66 -4.95 -8.71
C LYS A 19 -22.52 -5.08 -7.71
N VAL A 20 -21.85 -6.23 -7.69
CA VAL A 20 -20.77 -6.53 -6.75
C VAL A 20 -19.49 -6.89 -7.50
N ALA A 21 -18.38 -6.25 -7.12
CA ALA A 21 -17.06 -6.70 -7.52
C ALA A 21 -16.37 -7.43 -6.35
N VAL A 22 -15.71 -8.56 -6.65
CA VAL A 22 -14.93 -9.33 -5.68
C VAL A 22 -13.48 -9.41 -6.15
N CYS A 23 -12.50 -8.99 -5.31
CA CYS A 23 -11.09 -8.91 -5.70
C CYS A 23 -10.16 -9.16 -4.50
N PHE A 24 -9.58 -10.35 -4.37
CA PHE A 24 -8.65 -10.72 -3.32
C PHE A 24 -7.19 -10.87 -3.78
N GLY A 25 -6.88 -10.39 -5.02
CA GLY A 25 -5.53 -10.39 -5.56
C GLY A 25 -5.24 -11.54 -6.51
N GLY A 26 -3.99 -11.57 -7.02
CA GLY A 26 -3.64 -12.39 -8.19
C GLY A 26 -3.50 -13.87 -7.95
N SER A 27 -3.13 -14.32 -6.77
CA SER A 27 -2.81 -15.74 -6.55
C SER A 27 -3.78 -16.50 -5.67
N ASP A 28 -4.73 -15.85 -5.05
CA ASP A 28 -5.81 -16.37 -4.18
C ASP A 28 -5.83 -17.91 -3.93
N ILE A 29 -4.70 -18.41 -3.42
CA ILE A 29 -4.45 -19.84 -3.20
C ILE A 29 -5.39 -20.49 -2.18
N HIS A 30 -6.12 -19.71 -1.43
CA HIS A 30 -7.09 -20.13 -0.42
C HIS A 30 -8.54 -20.06 -0.91
N ASP A 31 -8.75 -19.72 -2.20
CA ASP A 31 -10.08 -19.53 -2.79
C ASP A 31 -11.02 -18.63 -1.97
N ILE A 32 -10.45 -17.54 -1.43
CA ILE A 32 -11.19 -16.52 -0.70
C ILE A 32 -12.22 -15.89 -1.64
N THR A 33 -11.86 -15.68 -2.90
CA THR A 33 -12.75 -15.16 -3.95
C THR A 33 -13.97 -16.05 -4.10
N GLY A 34 -13.78 -17.38 -4.25
CA GLY A 34 -14.89 -18.33 -4.38
C GLY A 34 -15.79 -18.35 -3.16
N TYR A 35 -15.21 -18.29 -1.95
CA TYR A 35 -15.99 -18.19 -0.72
C TYR A 35 -16.93 -16.97 -0.73
N PHE A 36 -16.41 -15.76 -1.03
CA PHE A 36 -17.23 -14.55 -1.02
C PHE A 36 -18.18 -14.46 -2.21
N VAL A 37 -17.82 -14.97 -3.38
CA VAL A 37 -18.74 -15.13 -4.52
C VAL A 37 -19.97 -15.94 -4.10
N ASN A 38 -19.78 -17.09 -3.45
CA ASN A 38 -20.87 -17.93 -2.96
C ASN A 38 -21.75 -17.22 -1.92
N GLN A 39 -21.17 -16.38 -1.07
CA GLN A 39 -21.92 -15.54 -0.14
C GLN A 39 -22.77 -14.49 -0.88
N VAL A 40 -22.21 -13.82 -1.87
CA VAL A 40 -22.87 -12.77 -2.66
C VAL A 40 -24.02 -13.36 -3.50
N LEU A 41 -23.85 -14.57 -4.04
CA LEU A 41 -24.89 -15.28 -4.80
C LEU A 41 -26.17 -15.54 -3.96
N ARG A 42 -26.06 -15.60 -2.63
CA ARG A 42 -27.20 -15.75 -1.71
C ARG A 42 -27.97 -14.44 -1.50
N LEU A 43 -27.42 -13.29 -1.90
CA LEU A 43 -28.08 -11.99 -1.79
C LEU A 43 -29.12 -11.83 -2.91
N CYS A 44 -30.38 -11.75 -2.54
CA CYS A 44 -31.49 -11.71 -3.52
C CYS A 44 -31.51 -10.45 -4.38
N THR A 45 -30.85 -9.36 -3.94
CA THR A 45 -30.83 -8.07 -4.66
C THR A 45 -29.74 -8.03 -5.72
N VAL A 46 -28.74 -8.92 -5.66
CA VAL A 46 -27.59 -8.89 -6.56
C VAL A 46 -27.95 -9.53 -7.90
N ASN A 47 -27.73 -8.76 -8.95
CA ASN A 47 -28.01 -9.17 -10.35
C ASN A 47 -26.72 -9.30 -11.19
N SER A 48 -25.58 -8.80 -10.70
CA SER A 48 -24.28 -8.88 -11.40
C SER A 48 -23.13 -9.02 -10.42
N ILE A 49 -22.24 -9.98 -10.67
CA ILE A 49 -21.03 -10.25 -9.88
C ILE A 49 -19.84 -10.32 -10.82
N THR A 50 -18.84 -9.48 -10.60
CA THR A 50 -17.57 -9.56 -11.31
C THR A 50 -16.48 -9.97 -10.33
N ALA A 51 -15.94 -11.18 -10.49
CA ALA A 51 -14.79 -11.66 -9.73
C ALA A 51 -13.50 -11.35 -10.50
N VAL A 52 -12.65 -10.49 -9.94
CA VAL A 52 -11.33 -10.17 -10.51
C VAL A 52 -10.29 -11.09 -9.90
N VAL A 53 -9.67 -11.90 -10.74
CA VAL A 53 -8.74 -12.95 -10.35
C VAL A 53 -7.44 -12.86 -11.14
N GLY A 54 -6.37 -13.45 -10.63
CA GLY A 54 -5.13 -13.59 -11.38
C GLY A 54 -5.15 -14.76 -12.34
N ASP A 55 -4.17 -14.80 -13.23
CA ASP A 55 -4.06 -15.86 -14.26
C ASP A 55 -3.88 -17.28 -13.68
N ALA A 56 -3.30 -17.35 -12.48
CA ALA A 56 -3.08 -18.64 -11.80
C ALA A 56 -4.28 -19.09 -10.94
N TYR A 57 -5.34 -18.29 -10.89
CA TYR A 57 -6.52 -18.65 -10.11
C TYR A 57 -7.28 -19.79 -10.79
N THR A 58 -7.55 -20.82 -10.03
CA THR A 58 -8.40 -21.94 -10.46
C THR A 58 -9.57 -22.04 -9.50
N PRO A 59 -10.81 -21.80 -9.95
CA PRO A 59 -11.98 -21.98 -9.10
C PRO A 59 -12.04 -23.42 -8.58
N HIS A 60 -12.29 -23.59 -7.29
CA HIS A 60 -12.57 -24.92 -6.77
C HIS A 60 -13.88 -25.46 -7.39
N SER A 61 -13.98 -26.78 -7.49
CA SER A 61 -15.10 -27.49 -8.14
C SER A 61 -16.50 -27.22 -7.56
N SER A 62 -16.58 -26.46 -6.47
CA SER A 62 -17.81 -25.96 -5.85
C SER A 62 -18.29 -24.61 -6.42
N CYS A 63 -17.57 -24.00 -7.36
CA CYS A 63 -18.01 -22.75 -7.99
C CYS A 63 -19.30 -23.01 -8.79
N VAL A 64 -20.36 -22.41 -8.30
CA VAL A 64 -21.69 -22.47 -8.92
C VAL A 64 -21.63 -21.79 -10.29
N GLN A 65 -22.07 -22.47 -11.35
CA GLN A 65 -22.38 -21.81 -12.60
C GLN A 65 -23.64 -20.96 -12.40
N ASP A 66 -23.46 -19.66 -12.29
CA ASP A 66 -24.57 -18.70 -12.16
C ASP A 66 -24.42 -17.64 -13.24
N SER A 67 -25.50 -17.33 -13.95
CA SER A 67 -25.50 -16.38 -15.06
C SER A 67 -25.15 -14.95 -14.62
N ARG A 68 -25.24 -14.64 -13.33
CA ARG A 68 -24.87 -13.35 -12.75
C ARG A 68 -23.36 -13.19 -12.55
N LEU A 69 -22.57 -14.30 -12.60
CA LEU A 69 -21.15 -14.31 -12.26
C LEU A 69 -20.28 -14.30 -13.50
N VAL A 70 -19.34 -13.35 -13.53
CA VAL A 70 -18.30 -13.25 -14.56
C VAL A 70 -16.92 -13.16 -13.89
N TYR A 71 -15.99 -14.00 -14.33
CA TYR A 71 -14.58 -13.89 -13.95
C TYR A 71 -13.83 -13.02 -14.96
N ARG A 72 -13.00 -12.12 -14.45
CA ARG A 72 -12.11 -11.27 -15.25
C ARG A 72 -10.69 -11.30 -14.70
N SER A 73 -9.71 -11.25 -15.61
CA SER A 73 -8.28 -11.15 -15.26
C SER A 73 -7.60 -10.08 -16.10
N ARG A 74 -6.38 -9.70 -15.71
CA ARG A 74 -5.52 -8.74 -16.43
C ARG A 74 -6.19 -7.39 -16.71
N LEU A 75 -7.04 -6.92 -15.83
CA LEU A 75 -7.65 -5.60 -15.98
C LEU A 75 -6.60 -4.51 -15.86
N THR A 76 -6.63 -3.56 -16.77
CA THR A 76 -5.87 -2.30 -16.66
C THR A 76 -6.38 -1.46 -15.48
N ALA A 77 -5.59 -0.49 -15.02
CA ALA A 77 -6.00 0.42 -13.96
C ALA A 77 -7.27 1.22 -14.33
N GLN A 78 -7.49 1.49 -15.62
CA GLN A 78 -8.71 2.17 -16.08
C GLN A 78 -9.91 1.23 -16.02
N GLU A 79 -9.78 -0.01 -16.46
CA GLU A 79 -10.86 -1.01 -16.40
C GLU A 79 -11.23 -1.36 -14.95
N MET A 80 -10.23 -1.42 -14.04
CA MET A 80 -10.48 -1.57 -12.61
C MET A 80 -11.25 -0.37 -12.05
N ALA A 81 -10.87 0.84 -12.43
CA ALA A 81 -11.55 2.05 -11.99
C ALA A 81 -13.00 2.10 -12.49
N ASP A 82 -13.24 1.73 -13.74
CA ASP A 82 -14.57 1.66 -14.33
C ASP A 82 -15.44 0.60 -13.64
N LEU A 83 -14.87 -0.59 -13.37
CA LEU A 83 -15.55 -1.65 -12.62
C LEU A 83 -15.95 -1.19 -11.22
N PHE A 84 -15.03 -0.58 -10.47
CA PHE A 84 -15.31 -0.12 -9.10
C PHE A 84 -16.31 1.05 -9.07
N CYS A 85 -16.25 1.93 -10.07
CA CYS A 85 -17.21 3.01 -10.21
C CYS A 85 -18.63 2.47 -10.46
N ASP A 86 -18.76 1.42 -11.29
CA ASP A 86 -20.03 0.79 -11.62
C ASP A 86 -20.56 -0.17 -10.53
N SER A 87 -19.73 -0.55 -9.57
CA SER A 87 -20.12 -1.45 -8.49
C SER A 87 -20.79 -0.70 -7.33
N ASP A 88 -21.86 -1.28 -6.78
CA ASP A 88 -22.48 -0.80 -5.55
C ASP A 88 -21.68 -1.23 -4.33
N LEU A 89 -21.07 -2.42 -4.39
CA LEU A 89 -20.25 -3.00 -3.35
C LEU A 89 -18.97 -3.61 -3.97
N VAL A 90 -17.84 -3.34 -3.35
CA VAL A 90 -16.57 -4.01 -3.63
C VAL A 90 -16.16 -4.83 -2.41
N ILE A 91 -15.93 -6.12 -2.61
CA ILE A 91 -15.43 -7.05 -1.58
C ILE A 91 -13.97 -7.34 -1.90
N CYS A 92 -13.06 -6.99 -0.99
CA CYS A 92 -11.63 -7.08 -1.31
C CYS A 92 -10.75 -7.30 -0.07
N SER A 93 -9.45 -7.46 -0.29
CA SER A 93 -8.47 -7.43 0.79
C SER A 93 -8.21 -6.00 1.26
N ALA A 94 -7.84 -5.85 2.53
CA ALA A 94 -7.38 -4.58 3.11
C ALA A 94 -5.97 -4.24 2.59
N SER A 95 -5.90 -3.78 1.34
CA SER A 95 -4.68 -3.45 0.60
C SER A 95 -4.91 -2.21 -0.29
N SER A 96 -4.02 -1.94 -1.25
CA SER A 96 -4.18 -0.84 -2.22
C SER A 96 -5.53 -0.89 -2.96
N VAL A 97 -6.01 -2.10 -3.29
CA VAL A 97 -7.31 -2.31 -3.94
C VAL A 97 -8.48 -1.72 -3.14
N CYS A 98 -8.41 -1.82 -1.82
CA CYS A 98 -9.42 -1.22 -0.93
C CYS A 98 -9.45 0.31 -1.10
N ILE A 99 -8.28 0.97 -1.11
CA ILE A 99 -8.20 2.44 -1.33
C ILE A 99 -8.67 2.84 -2.73
N GLU A 100 -8.36 2.03 -3.73
CA GLU A 100 -8.79 2.25 -5.12
C GLU A 100 -10.32 2.19 -5.23
N ALA A 101 -10.95 1.21 -4.60
CA ALA A 101 -12.41 1.09 -4.56
C ALA A 101 -13.07 2.25 -3.79
N LEU A 102 -12.53 2.62 -2.62
CA LEU A 102 -12.98 3.79 -1.86
C LEU A 102 -12.82 5.08 -2.68
N ALA A 103 -11.72 5.24 -3.42
CA ALA A 103 -11.47 6.39 -4.27
C ALA A 103 -12.47 6.50 -5.42
N CYS A 104 -13.04 5.39 -5.89
CA CYS A 104 -14.15 5.35 -6.85
C CYS A 104 -15.51 5.64 -6.23
N GLY A 105 -15.59 5.77 -4.90
CA GLY A 105 -16.85 5.99 -4.18
C GLY A 105 -17.72 4.73 -4.06
N ALA A 106 -17.15 3.53 -4.22
CA ALA A 106 -17.86 2.28 -3.95
C ALA A 106 -18.04 2.07 -2.43
N LYS A 107 -19.12 1.37 -2.04
CA LYS A 107 -19.17 0.77 -0.70
C LYS A 107 -18.14 -0.37 -0.67
N VAL A 108 -17.37 -0.47 0.40
CA VAL A 108 -16.30 -1.47 0.47
C VAL A 108 -16.48 -2.36 1.69
N ALA A 109 -16.45 -3.67 1.46
CA ALA A 109 -16.28 -4.67 2.50
C ALA A 109 -14.88 -5.27 2.36
N ALA A 110 -14.04 -5.16 3.38
CA ALA A 110 -12.67 -5.64 3.29
C ALA A 110 -12.27 -6.47 4.49
N GLY A 111 -11.34 -7.39 4.24
CA GLY A 111 -10.72 -8.20 5.28
C GLY A 111 -9.21 -8.38 5.06
N TRP A 112 -8.53 -8.92 6.03
CA TRP A 112 -7.10 -9.18 5.96
C TRP A 112 -6.81 -10.68 5.96
N TYR A 113 -5.69 -11.09 5.34
CA TYR A 113 -5.24 -12.49 5.30
C TYR A 113 -3.73 -12.66 5.51
N VAL A 114 -2.98 -11.54 5.61
CA VAL A 114 -1.56 -11.50 5.98
C VAL A 114 -1.36 -10.41 7.03
N ASP A 115 -0.41 -10.61 7.93
CA ASP A 115 -0.24 -9.78 9.13
C ASP A 115 0.00 -8.29 8.83
N ASN A 116 0.72 -7.99 7.75
CA ASN A 116 0.99 -6.61 7.33
C ASN A 116 -0.26 -5.84 6.86
N GLN A 117 -1.38 -6.52 6.62
CA GLN A 117 -2.66 -5.88 6.28
C GLN A 117 -3.48 -5.53 7.50
N LYS A 118 -3.19 -6.14 8.66
CA LYS A 118 -4.04 -6.04 9.85
C LYS A 118 -4.10 -4.62 10.41
N GLU A 119 -2.96 -3.96 10.56
CA GLU A 119 -2.90 -2.58 11.06
C GLU A 119 -3.68 -1.62 10.14
N PHE A 120 -3.51 -1.79 8.83
CA PHE A 120 -4.24 -0.98 7.85
C PHE A 120 -5.75 -1.28 7.90
N TYR A 121 -6.15 -2.54 8.04
CA TYR A 121 -7.54 -2.95 8.24
C TYR A 121 -8.14 -2.30 9.49
N ASP A 122 -7.45 -2.36 10.62
CA ASP A 122 -7.92 -1.76 11.88
C ASP A 122 -8.11 -0.24 11.76
N LEU A 123 -7.21 0.44 11.01
CA LEU A 123 -7.35 1.86 10.69
C LEU A 123 -8.61 2.16 9.86
N LEU A 124 -8.89 1.36 8.84
CA LEU A 124 -10.07 1.54 7.98
C LEU A 124 -11.37 1.34 8.76
N ILE A 125 -11.41 0.34 9.66
CA ILE A 125 -12.56 0.06 10.54
C ILE A 125 -12.77 1.19 11.53
N SER A 126 -11.73 1.64 12.22
CA SER A 126 -11.83 2.70 13.25
C SER A 126 -12.35 4.01 12.68
N ASN A 127 -12.11 4.26 11.38
CA ASN A 127 -12.65 5.43 10.67
C ASN A 127 -14.04 5.19 10.05
N GLY A 128 -14.62 4.01 10.14
CA GLY A 128 -15.92 3.68 9.56
C GLY A 128 -15.92 3.70 8.01
N TRP A 129 -14.78 3.48 7.38
CA TRP A 129 -14.65 3.57 5.93
C TRP A 129 -15.00 2.29 5.20
N ILE A 130 -14.96 1.17 5.90
CA ILE A 130 -15.27 -0.15 5.34
C ILE A 130 -16.19 -0.94 6.25
N ILE A 131 -16.82 -1.95 5.68
CA ILE A 131 -17.43 -3.06 6.40
C ILE A 131 -16.32 -4.09 6.66
N GLY A 132 -16.14 -4.46 7.93
CA GLY A 132 -15.09 -5.40 8.33
C GLY A 132 -15.48 -6.85 8.08
N LEU A 133 -14.65 -7.56 7.35
CA LEU A 133 -14.77 -9.00 7.11
C LEU A 133 -13.85 -9.84 8.03
N GLY A 134 -12.99 -9.18 8.83
CA GLY A 134 -12.06 -9.85 9.71
C GLY A 134 -10.93 -10.57 8.97
N ASN A 135 -10.48 -11.68 9.55
CA ASN A 135 -9.52 -12.58 8.91
C ASN A 135 -10.23 -13.44 7.85
N VAL A 136 -10.00 -13.12 6.58
CA VAL A 136 -10.69 -13.81 5.48
C VAL A 136 -10.14 -15.20 5.15
N ARG A 137 -9.07 -15.66 5.81
CA ARG A 137 -8.66 -17.07 5.79
C ARG A 137 -9.55 -17.94 6.69
N GLN A 138 -10.18 -17.32 7.69
CA GLN A 138 -11.12 -17.97 8.61
C GLN A 138 -12.38 -17.10 8.68
N PRO A 139 -13.12 -17.01 7.58
CA PRO A 139 -14.23 -16.08 7.48
C PRO A 139 -15.35 -16.47 8.44
N SER A 140 -15.75 -15.52 9.26
CA SER A 140 -16.85 -15.67 10.23
C SER A 140 -18.05 -14.77 9.93
N VAL A 141 -17.92 -13.88 8.96
CA VAL A 141 -18.97 -12.92 8.59
C VAL A 141 -19.89 -13.52 7.55
N ASP A 142 -21.20 -13.53 7.84
CA ASP A 142 -22.24 -13.84 6.86
C ASP A 142 -22.78 -12.55 6.26
N LEU A 143 -22.56 -12.35 4.97
CA LEU A 143 -22.97 -11.14 4.25
C LEU A 143 -24.47 -10.92 4.24
N CYS A 144 -25.29 -11.98 4.41
CA CYS A 144 -26.75 -11.84 4.52
C CYS A 144 -27.18 -11.08 5.77
N ASN A 145 -26.34 -11.04 6.80
CA ASN A 145 -26.59 -10.38 8.07
C ASN A 145 -25.91 -9.00 8.19
N VAL A 146 -25.23 -8.55 7.13
CA VAL A 146 -24.48 -7.29 7.12
C VAL A 146 -25.37 -6.15 6.63
N SER A 147 -25.41 -5.07 7.42
CA SER A 147 -26.07 -3.83 6.98
C SER A 147 -25.11 -2.98 6.15
N PHE A 148 -25.37 -2.87 4.85
CA PHE A 148 -24.58 -2.06 3.91
C PHE A 148 -24.96 -0.55 3.95
N LEU A 149 -25.87 -0.14 4.80
CA LEU A 149 -26.42 1.22 4.86
C LEU A 149 -25.56 2.20 5.67
N ARG A 150 -24.61 1.72 6.47
CA ARG A 150 -23.91 2.52 7.50
C ARG A 150 -22.52 3.02 7.11
N LEU A 151 -22.13 2.97 5.85
CA LEU A 151 -20.84 3.51 5.45
C LEU A 151 -20.92 5.03 5.31
N SER A 152 -20.07 5.73 6.06
CA SER A 152 -19.87 7.16 5.87
C SER A 152 -19.33 7.42 4.47
N ASN A 153 -19.85 8.44 3.78
CA ASN A 153 -19.32 8.88 2.50
C ASN A 153 -17.86 9.33 2.67
N THR A 154 -16.92 8.45 2.35
CA THR A 154 -15.51 8.77 2.35
C THR A 154 -15.15 9.50 1.07
N SER A 155 -14.90 10.79 1.16
CA SER A 155 -14.22 11.49 0.07
C SER A 155 -12.70 11.22 0.20
N VAL A 156 -12.21 10.25 -0.55
CA VAL A 156 -10.75 10.13 -0.77
C VAL A 156 -10.32 11.33 -1.59
N ASN A 157 -9.72 12.33 -0.94
CA ASN A 157 -9.30 13.53 -1.63
C ASN A 157 -7.94 13.35 -2.31
N ASN A 158 -7.72 14.05 -3.42
CA ASN A 158 -6.48 14.01 -4.21
C ASN A 158 -5.34 14.80 -3.55
N CYS A 159 -5.17 14.67 -2.23
CA CYS A 159 -4.12 15.38 -1.48
C CYS A 159 -2.80 14.61 -1.41
N VAL A 160 -2.74 13.36 -1.88
CA VAL A 160 -1.54 12.51 -1.79
C VAL A 160 -0.35 13.19 -2.45
N GLN A 161 -0.51 13.66 -3.68
CA GLN A 161 0.57 14.35 -4.40
C GLN A 161 1.03 15.63 -3.65
N ARG A 162 0.08 16.43 -3.15
CA ARG A 162 0.42 17.64 -2.37
C ARG A 162 1.12 17.30 -1.06
N ARG A 163 0.71 16.22 -0.37
CA ARG A 163 1.35 15.75 0.86
C ARG A 163 2.77 15.26 0.60
N TYR A 164 3.00 14.48 -0.47
CA TYR A 164 4.34 14.08 -0.86
C TYR A 164 5.22 15.28 -1.24
N ILE A 165 4.72 16.21 -2.04
CA ILE A 165 5.46 17.43 -2.40
C ILE A 165 5.79 18.24 -1.14
N SER A 166 4.83 18.42 -0.22
CA SER A 166 5.07 19.12 1.05
C SER A 166 6.08 18.39 1.92
N PHE A 167 5.97 17.06 2.03
CA PHE A 167 6.92 16.25 2.78
C PHE A 167 8.34 16.36 2.21
N PHE A 168 8.51 16.18 0.89
CA PHE A 168 9.82 16.31 0.26
C PHE A 168 10.36 17.73 0.28
N ARG A 169 9.51 18.77 0.19
CA ARG A 169 9.94 20.15 0.38
C ARG A 169 10.44 20.39 1.81
N ASN A 170 9.69 19.96 2.82
CA ASN A 170 10.12 20.09 4.21
C ASN A 170 11.43 19.33 4.48
N LEU A 171 11.63 18.16 3.88
CA LEU A 171 12.91 17.45 3.93
C LEU A 171 14.01 18.26 3.23
N ALA A 172 13.76 18.79 2.05
CA ALA A 172 14.73 19.58 1.29
C ALA A 172 15.10 20.89 2.01
N ASP A 173 14.14 21.53 2.69
CA ASP A 173 14.38 22.77 3.46
C ASP A 173 15.21 22.53 4.72
N ASN A 174 15.12 21.32 5.30
CA ASN A 174 15.81 20.97 6.55
C ASN A 174 17.00 20.05 6.35
N CYS A 175 17.15 19.45 5.16
CA CYS A 175 18.24 18.53 4.82
C CYS A 175 18.99 19.02 3.59
N TYR A 176 20.31 19.07 3.68
CA TYR A 176 21.17 19.36 2.51
C TYR A 176 22.48 18.57 2.58
N LEU A 177 23.05 18.36 1.43
CA LEU A 177 24.37 17.77 1.32
C LEU A 177 25.41 18.90 1.19
N ARG A 178 26.45 18.83 1.98
CA ARG A 178 27.65 19.66 1.79
C ARG A 178 28.87 18.79 1.53
N GLU A 179 29.81 19.30 0.78
CA GLU A 179 31.11 18.62 0.63
C GLU A 179 31.82 18.48 1.98
N VAL A 180 32.51 17.38 2.13
CA VAL A 180 33.37 17.11 3.30
C VAL A 180 34.51 18.12 3.39
N ARG A 181 34.88 18.49 4.61
CA ARG A 181 35.98 19.40 4.93
C ARG A 181 36.99 18.70 5.82
N SER A 182 38.21 19.22 5.89
CA SER A 182 39.27 18.65 6.76
C SER A 182 38.84 18.50 8.23
N MET A 183 37.98 19.39 8.72
CA MET A 183 37.43 19.31 10.07
C MET A 183 36.45 18.18 10.32
N ASP A 184 35.94 17.52 9.28
CA ASP A 184 35.00 16.40 9.42
C ASP A 184 35.70 15.04 9.67
N ARG A 185 37.00 15.00 9.67
CA ARG A 185 37.81 13.80 9.85
C ARG A 185 37.37 12.98 11.06
N ASP A 186 37.31 13.64 12.20
CA ASP A 186 37.01 12.98 13.47
C ASP A 186 35.53 12.56 13.58
N LEU A 187 34.63 13.29 12.95
CA LEU A 187 33.24 12.92 12.80
C LEU A 187 33.09 11.63 11.98
N LEU A 188 33.78 11.54 10.83
CA LEU A 188 33.75 10.36 9.99
C LEU A 188 34.44 9.16 10.67
N TYR A 189 35.50 9.39 11.45
CA TYR A 189 36.14 8.35 12.24
C TYR A 189 35.16 7.77 13.28
N LYS A 190 34.42 8.63 13.98
CA LYS A 190 33.38 8.20 14.94
C LYS A 190 32.30 7.38 14.25
N TRP A 191 31.80 7.82 13.10
CA TRP A 191 30.76 7.10 12.39
C TRP A 191 31.19 5.74 11.83
N VAL A 192 32.40 5.65 11.29
CA VAL A 192 32.87 4.38 10.72
C VAL A 192 33.14 3.33 11.79
N ASN A 193 33.39 3.74 13.02
CA ASN A 193 33.63 2.87 14.19
C ASN A 193 32.39 2.73 15.09
N ASP A 194 31.23 3.27 14.66
CA ASP A 194 29.97 2.96 15.34
C ASP A 194 29.74 1.44 15.34
N PRO A 195 29.38 0.84 16.49
CA PRO A 195 29.19 -0.62 16.60
C PRO A 195 28.20 -1.19 15.58
N ILE A 196 27.11 -0.48 15.30
CA ILE A 196 26.10 -0.93 14.31
C ILE A 196 26.69 -0.90 12.90
N VAL A 197 27.45 0.13 12.57
CA VAL A 197 28.12 0.28 11.29
C VAL A 197 29.17 -0.82 11.12
N ARG A 198 29.97 -1.09 12.15
CA ARG A 198 31.00 -2.15 12.14
C ARG A 198 30.41 -3.53 11.95
N GLN A 199 29.29 -3.84 12.62
CA GLN A 199 28.60 -5.13 12.46
C GLN A 199 28.09 -5.36 11.04
N SER A 200 27.80 -4.29 10.28
CA SER A 200 27.32 -4.35 8.91
C SER A 200 28.43 -4.30 7.86
N ALA A 201 29.69 -4.14 8.25
CA ALA A 201 30.82 -4.07 7.34
C ALA A 201 31.42 -5.47 7.05
N PHE A 202 32.09 -5.60 5.89
CA PHE A 202 32.81 -6.85 5.53
C PHE A 202 33.92 -7.22 6.53
N ASN A 203 34.59 -6.21 7.10
CA ASN A 203 35.51 -6.38 8.23
C ASN A 203 34.92 -5.66 9.43
N THR A 204 34.70 -6.37 10.52
CA THR A 204 34.06 -5.87 11.75
C THR A 204 35.05 -5.27 12.74
N ASP A 205 36.38 -5.37 12.47
CA ASP A 205 37.41 -4.82 13.34
C ASP A 205 37.34 -3.29 13.41
N GLU A 206 37.70 -2.73 14.53
CA GLU A 206 37.80 -1.28 14.71
C GLU A 206 38.91 -0.71 13.79
N ILE A 207 38.59 0.36 13.09
CA ILE A 207 39.55 1.06 12.23
C ILE A 207 40.47 1.92 13.11
N ASN A 208 41.79 1.76 12.93
CA ASN A 208 42.77 2.55 13.63
C ASN A 208 42.71 4.03 13.20
N TYR A 209 42.88 4.95 14.17
CA TYR A 209 42.75 6.38 13.90
C TYR A 209 43.77 6.91 12.89
N GLU A 210 45.03 6.43 12.96
CA GLU A 210 46.10 6.85 12.01
C GLU A 210 45.79 6.35 10.58
N GLU A 211 45.30 5.13 10.46
CA GLU A 211 44.89 4.58 9.17
C GLU A 211 43.73 5.40 8.57
N HIS A 212 42.75 5.77 9.42
CA HIS A 212 41.64 6.62 9.00
C HIS A 212 42.12 8.00 8.55
N CYS A 213 43.04 8.64 9.29
CA CYS A 213 43.61 9.94 8.92
C CYS A 213 44.33 9.90 7.57
N ASN A 214 45.10 8.84 7.33
CA ASN A 214 45.83 8.63 6.09
C ASN A 214 44.87 8.38 4.92
N TRP A 215 43.85 7.60 5.12
CA TRP A 215 42.79 7.37 4.14
C TRP A 215 42.02 8.68 3.83
N PHE A 216 41.62 9.41 4.85
CA PHE A 216 40.86 10.64 4.69
C PHE A 216 41.63 11.71 3.92
N THR A 217 42.89 11.89 4.26
CA THR A 217 43.80 12.83 3.56
C THR A 217 43.94 12.48 2.07
N ARG A 218 44.08 11.19 1.77
CA ARG A 218 44.14 10.73 0.36
C ARG A 218 42.83 11.00 -0.37
N CYS A 219 41.67 10.78 0.30
CA CYS A 219 40.38 11.05 -0.31
C CYS A 219 40.18 12.53 -0.65
N LEU A 220 40.63 13.45 0.21
CA LEU A 220 40.54 14.89 -0.05
C LEU A 220 41.39 15.37 -1.23
N GLN A 221 42.44 14.63 -1.59
CA GLN A 221 43.34 14.97 -2.68
C GLN A 221 42.92 14.37 -4.03
N ARG A 222 41.95 13.47 -4.05
CA ARG A 222 41.50 12.76 -5.24
C ARG A 222 40.32 13.49 -5.89
N GLU A 223 40.42 13.72 -7.20
CA GLU A 223 39.32 14.35 -7.97
C GLU A 223 38.19 13.37 -8.30
N ASP A 224 38.50 12.08 -8.35
CA ASP A 224 37.53 10.99 -8.66
C ASP A 224 36.74 10.50 -7.42
N VAL A 225 37.05 11.04 -6.24
CA VAL A 225 36.35 10.70 -4.99
C VAL A 225 35.65 11.94 -4.46
N LYS A 226 34.33 11.85 -4.28
CA LYS A 226 33.52 12.89 -3.65
C LYS A 226 32.86 12.35 -2.39
N ILE A 227 33.03 13.06 -1.29
CA ILE A 227 32.38 12.72 -0.02
C ILE A 227 31.50 13.89 0.38
N TYR A 228 30.24 13.59 0.69
CA TYR A 228 29.27 14.57 1.16
C TYR A 228 28.80 14.22 2.56
N ILE A 229 28.56 15.24 3.38
CA ILE A 229 27.92 15.12 4.69
C ILE A 229 26.46 15.54 4.54
N LEU A 230 25.55 14.67 4.95
CA LEU A 230 24.14 15.00 5.06
C LEU A 230 23.92 15.77 6.34
N ILE A 231 23.39 16.98 6.21
CA ILE A 231 22.99 17.84 7.31
C ILE A 231 21.47 17.82 7.42
N GLU A 232 20.95 17.54 8.59
CA GLU A 232 19.53 17.62 8.91
C GLU A 232 19.35 18.53 10.10
N ASN A 233 18.51 19.56 9.99
CA ASN A 233 18.29 20.59 11.02
C ASN A 233 19.60 21.19 11.57
N GLY A 234 20.57 21.38 10.69
CA GLY A 234 21.90 21.93 11.04
C GLY A 234 22.88 20.93 11.67
N MET A 235 22.46 19.68 11.88
CA MET A 235 23.28 18.62 12.46
C MET A 235 23.76 17.63 11.39
N PRO A 236 25.02 17.18 11.42
CA PRO A 236 25.50 16.13 10.53
C PRO A 236 24.94 14.77 10.97
N VAL A 237 24.21 14.10 10.08
CA VAL A 237 23.48 12.84 10.36
C VAL A 237 23.93 11.66 9.50
N GLY A 238 24.71 11.90 8.45
CA GLY A 238 25.17 10.81 7.59
C GLY A 238 26.19 11.27 6.55
N GLN A 239 26.75 10.30 5.80
CA GLN A 239 27.67 10.54 4.70
C GLN A 239 27.27 9.78 3.43
N VAL A 240 27.63 10.34 2.27
CA VAL A 240 27.53 9.72 0.94
C VAL A 240 28.88 9.80 0.25
N ARG A 241 29.27 8.71 -0.44
CA ARG A 241 30.48 8.62 -1.25
C ARG A 241 30.17 8.20 -2.66
#